data_780b98881dc701be21c440b6827b25eb
#
_entry.id   780b98881dc701be21c440b6827b25eb
#
_cell.length_a   1.000
_cell.length_b   1.000
_cell.length_c   1.000
_cell.angle_alpha   90.00
_cell.angle_beta   90.00
_cell.angle_gamma   90.00
#
_symmetry.space_group_name_H-M   'P 1'
#
loop_
_entity.id
_entity.type
_entity.pdbx_description
1 polymer ?
#
loop_
_entity_poly.entity_id
_entity_poly.type
_entity_poly.pdbx_seq_one_letter_code
_entity_poly.pdbx_strand_id
1 'polypeptide(L)'
;ARGHGGHPLKNPSVPTVERMARDLQNLLDHYRLDQAVVVGHSMGALTLWQYLRDFGDSRLAKLIFIDQSPRLVTDVGWPNGICGDFDAARNAAFIDDLETDFAEAVLRLVAFGHNPRARAAYEDDIPAIQNARQRLAALDPRPLIDCWASLTAADYRDVLATITVPALLVYGGASNFYGTGTAHYVRDSIPNALLHVYPDVDHAPHLWERERFARDVLDFLGDGPG
;
A
#
# COMPACT_ATOMS: atom_id res chain seq x y z
N ALA A 1 9.26 7.53 3.85
CA ALA A 1 8.37 7.71 5.01
C ALA A 1 9.20 7.70 6.30
N ARG A 2 8.63 8.27 7.33
CA ARG A 2 9.19 8.32 8.68
C ARG A 2 9.41 6.89 9.19
N GLY A 3 10.59 6.61 9.79
CA GLY A 3 10.96 5.28 10.27
C GLY A 3 11.33 4.25 9.20
N HIS A 4 11.28 4.63 7.91
CA HIS A 4 11.58 3.73 6.79
C HIS A 4 12.86 4.14 6.06
N GLY A 5 13.57 3.16 5.47
CA GLY A 5 14.73 3.41 4.62
C GLY A 5 15.88 4.14 5.30
N GLY A 6 16.07 3.94 6.61
CA GLY A 6 17.11 4.62 7.38
C GLY A 6 16.79 6.09 7.73
N HIS A 7 15.57 6.56 7.42
CA HIS A 7 15.14 7.91 7.81
C HIS A 7 14.99 7.99 9.34
N PRO A 8 15.81 8.81 10.04
CA PRO A 8 15.78 8.84 11.49
C PRO A 8 14.46 9.39 12.02
N LEU A 9 13.93 8.74 13.06
CA LEU A 9 12.87 9.30 13.89
C LEU A 9 13.48 10.36 14.81
N LYS A 10 13.45 11.62 14.40
CA LYS A 10 13.95 12.74 15.23
C LYS A 10 13.08 13.05 16.46
N ASN A 11 11.86 12.51 16.49
CA ASN A 11 10.92 12.61 17.61
C ASN A 11 10.29 11.23 17.86
N PRO A 12 9.93 10.90 19.12
CA PRO A 12 9.35 9.60 19.50
C PRO A 12 7.92 9.39 19.00
N SER A 13 7.48 10.12 17.96
CA SER A 13 6.17 9.90 17.39
C SER A 13 6.15 8.61 16.58
N VAL A 14 5.31 7.68 17.00
CA VAL A 14 5.02 6.44 16.28
C VAL A 14 4.63 6.75 14.83
N PRO A 15 5.17 6.06 13.82
CA PRO A 15 4.85 6.29 12.41
C PRO A 15 3.49 5.67 12.05
N THR A 16 2.41 6.13 12.68
CA THR A 16 1.05 5.68 12.33
C THR A 16 0.61 6.22 10.98
N VAL A 17 -0.42 5.62 10.39
CA VAL A 17 -0.97 6.06 9.11
C VAL A 17 -1.49 7.50 9.17
N GLU A 18 -2.10 7.91 10.30
CA GLU A 18 -2.55 9.28 10.53
C GLU A 18 -1.37 10.25 10.60
N ARG A 19 -0.26 9.82 11.22
CA ARG A 19 0.95 10.62 11.25
C ARG A 19 1.56 10.81 9.87
N MET A 20 1.57 9.74 9.05
CA MET A 20 2.07 9.82 7.68
C MET A 20 1.19 10.71 6.80
N ALA A 21 -0.13 10.66 6.96
CA ALA A 21 -1.07 11.54 6.27
C ALA A 21 -0.82 13.02 6.63
N ARG A 22 -0.58 13.30 7.91
CA ARG A 22 -0.21 14.65 8.38
C ARG A 22 1.16 15.08 7.86
N ASP A 23 2.10 14.16 7.70
CA ASP A 23 3.39 14.47 7.07
C ASP A 23 3.22 14.87 5.60
N LEU A 24 2.30 14.21 4.86
CA LEU A 24 1.94 14.62 3.51
C LEU A 24 1.35 16.03 3.49
N GLN A 25 0.39 16.33 4.38
CA GLN A 25 -0.16 17.68 4.52
C GLN A 25 0.94 18.72 4.76
N ASN A 26 1.87 18.42 5.69
CA ASN A 26 2.99 19.31 5.99
C ASN A 26 3.91 19.54 4.77
N LEU A 27 4.11 18.53 3.92
CA LEU A 27 4.88 18.66 2.68
C LEU A 27 4.17 19.55 1.67
N LEU A 28 2.86 19.36 1.47
CA LEU A 28 2.06 20.21 0.59
C LEU A 28 2.09 21.68 1.06
N ASP A 29 2.01 21.92 2.37
CA ASP A 29 2.07 23.26 2.95
C ASP A 29 3.47 23.86 2.79
N HIS A 30 4.52 23.10 3.13
CA HIS A 30 5.90 23.58 3.07
C HIS A 30 6.30 24.00 1.67
N TYR A 31 5.95 23.20 0.66
CA TYR A 31 6.25 23.48 -0.74
C TYR A 31 5.17 24.30 -1.44
N ARG A 32 4.09 24.66 -0.74
CA ARG A 32 2.94 25.40 -1.28
C ARG A 32 2.38 24.74 -2.54
N LEU A 33 2.22 23.41 -2.49
CA LEU A 33 1.73 22.63 -3.60
C LEU A 33 0.19 22.62 -3.57
N ASP A 34 -0.38 23.13 -4.64
CA ASP A 34 -1.78 22.99 -4.98
C ASP A 34 -1.90 22.25 -6.30
N GLN A 35 -3.02 21.56 -6.52
CA GLN A 35 -3.23 20.71 -7.69
C GLN A 35 -2.13 19.64 -7.85
N ALA A 36 -1.73 19.03 -6.72
CA ALA A 36 -0.70 18.00 -6.74
C ALA A 36 -1.22 16.69 -7.32
N VAL A 37 -0.37 16.02 -8.10
CA VAL A 37 -0.56 14.60 -8.44
C VAL A 37 0.15 13.76 -7.38
N VAL A 38 -0.57 12.86 -6.73
CA VAL A 38 0.00 12.04 -5.65
C VAL A 38 -0.12 10.55 -5.98
N VAL A 39 0.95 9.82 -5.66
CA VAL A 39 1.05 8.38 -5.94
C VAL A 39 1.26 7.64 -4.63
N GLY A 40 0.44 6.64 -4.36
CA GLY A 40 0.57 5.76 -3.20
C GLY A 40 0.64 4.29 -3.60
N HIS A 41 1.74 3.62 -3.25
CA HIS A 41 1.88 2.18 -3.37
C HIS A 41 1.74 1.53 -1.99
N SER A 42 0.92 0.49 -1.90
CA SER A 42 0.78 -0.31 -0.66
C SER A 42 0.44 0.60 0.54
N MET A 43 1.24 0.62 1.58
CA MET A 43 1.12 1.54 2.73
C MET A 43 0.93 3.01 2.30
N GLY A 44 1.54 3.43 1.18
CA GLY A 44 1.37 4.77 0.62
C GLY A 44 -0.07 5.03 0.18
N ALA A 45 -0.79 4.05 -0.35
CA ALA A 45 -2.20 4.18 -0.69
C ALA A 45 -3.08 4.35 0.57
N LEU A 46 -2.81 3.58 1.63
CA LEU A 46 -3.49 3.75 2.93
C LEU A 46 -3.23 5.16 3.50
N THR A 47 -1.99 5.65 3.38
CA THR A 47 -1.63 7.02 3.77
C THR A 47 -2.43 8.06 2.99
N LEU A 48 -2.64 7.86 1.68
CA LEU A 48 -3.46 8.76 0.86
C LEU A 48 -4.94 8.70 1.25
N TRP A 49 -5.50 7.53 1.51
CA TRP A 49 -6.88 7.42 1.99
C TRP A 49 -7.06 8.07 3.36
N GLN A 50 -6.09 7.93 4.27
CA GLN A 50 -6.10 8.66 5.53
C GLN A 50 -6.02 10.18 5.31
N TYR A 51 -5.15 10.62 4.39
CA TYR A 51 -5.06 12.03 4.02
C TYR A 51 -6.41 12.56 3.52
N LEU A 52 -7.06 11.83 2.61
CA LEU A 52 -8.38 12.20 2.07
C LEU A 52 -9.47 12.27 3.15
N ARG A 53 -9.43 11.36 4.12
CA ARG A 53 -10.33 11.38 5.30
C ARG A 53 -10.15 12.65 6.13
N ASP A 54 -8.91 13.04 6.40
CA ASP A 54 -8.59 14.13 7.32
C ASP A 54 -8.66 15.50 6.65
N PHE A 55 -8.31 15.59 5.36
CA PHE A 55 -8.08 16.89 4.67
C PHE A 55 -8.88 17.05 3.37
N GLY A 56 -9.50 15.97 2.87
CA GLY A 56 -10.17 15.97 1.57
C GLY A 56 -9.21 16.02 0.39
N ASP A 57 -9.75 16.22 -0.81
CA ASP A 57 -8.99 16.17 -2.07
C ASP A 57 -8.78 17.55 -2.74
N SER A 58 -9.21 18.64 -2.11
CA SER A 58 -9.22 19.99 -2.71
C SER A 58 -7.86 20.50 -3.19
N ARG A 59 -6.75 19.99 -2.65
CA ARG A 59 -5.37 20.35 -3.04
C ARG A 59 -4.76 19.38 -4.04
N LEU A 60 -5.50 18.35 -4.44
CA LEU A 60 -5.03 17.31 -5.34
C LEU A 60 -5.66 17.45 -6.71
N ALA A 61 -4.87 17.25 -7.77
CA ALA A 61 -5.38 17.23 -9.14
C ALA A 61 -5.76 15.82 -9.57
N LYS A 62 -4.90 14.85 -9.27
CA LYS A 62 -5.09 13.44 -9.64
C LYS A 62 -4.47 12.52 -8.59
N LEU A 63 -5.02 11.32 -8.47
CA LEU A 63 -4.59 10.28 -7.55
C LEU A 63 -4.13 9.04 -8.32
N ILE A 64 -3.06 8.38 -7.86
CA ILE A 64 -2.64 7.09 -8.39
C ILE A 64 -2.46 6.14 -7.21
N PHE A 65 -3.26 5.07 -7.19
CA PHE A 65 -3.18 4.02 -6.16
C PHE A 65 -2.62 2.74 -6.78
N ILE A 66 -1.61 2.18 -6.14
CA ILE A 66 -0.94 0.97 -6.63
C ILE A 66 -1.15 -0.16 -5.62
N ASP A 67 -1.88 -1.17 -6.07
CA ASP A 67 -2.07 -2.50 -5.47
C ASP A 67 -2.32 -2.47 -3.95
N GLN A 68 -3.50 -1.96 -3.54
CA GLN A 68 -3.87 -1.88 -2.12
C GLN A 68 -5.37 -2.08 -1.89
N SER A 69 -5.68 -2.67 -0.73
CA SER A 69 -7.04 -2.78 -0.18
C SER A 69 -7.34 -1.64 0.79
N PRO A 70 -8.56 -1.09 0.78
CA PRO A 70 -8.95 -0.03 1.71
C PRO A 70 -9.10 -0.51 3.16
N ARG A 71 -9.17 -1.83 3.38
CA ARG A 71 -9.16 -2.47 4.69
C ARG A 71 -8.36 -3.77 4.60
N LEU A 72 -7.34 -3.91 5.45
CA LEU A 72 -6.40 -5.02 5.37
C LEU A 72 -6.93 -6.30 6.00
N VAL A 73 -7.58 -6.18 7.17
CA VAL A 73 -8.09 -7.31 7.94
C VAL A 73 -9.43 -7.75 7.39
N THR A 74 -9.54 -9.05 7.11
CA THR A 74 -10.76 -9.68 6.58
C THR A 74 -11.74 -10.04 7.69
N ASP A 75 -13.01 -10.15 7.32
CA ASP A 75 -14.07 -10.79 8.09
C ASP A 75 -15.14 -11.38 7.17
N VAL A 76 -16.21 -11.94 7.74
CA VAL A 76 -17.31 -12.57 6.97
C VAL A 76 -17.91 -11.63 5.93
N GLY A 77 -17.96 -10.32 6.20
CA GLY A 77 -18.50 -9.30 5.30
C GLY A 77 -17.45 -8.64 4.43
N TRP A 78 -16.16 -8.97 4.59
CA TRP A 78 -15.04 -8.36 3.89
C TRP A 78 -13.96 -9.35 3.46
N PRO A 79 -14.09 -9.99 2.30
CA PRO A 79 -13.08 -10.93 1.78
C PRO A 79 -11.96 -10.25 0.97
N ASN A 80 -12.01 -8.94 0.74
CA ASN A 80 -11.06 -8.22 -0.13
C ASN A 80 -9.85 -7.64 0.61
N GLY A 81 -9.58 -8.09 1.84
CA GLY A 81 -8.35 -7.79 2.57
C GLY A 81 -7.18 -8.68 2.14
N ILE A 82 -6.10 -8.69 2.94
CA ILE A 82 -4.90 -9.48 2.67
C ILE A 82 -5.27 -10.96 2.50
N CYS A 83 -4.84 -11.54 1.39
CA CYS A 83 -5.02 -12.95 1.01
C CYS A 83 -6.47 -13.47 1.06
N GLY A 84 -7.47 -12.61 1.31
CA GLY A 84 -8.86 -13.00 1.43
C GLY A 84 -9.22 -13.75 2.73
N ASP A 85 -8.24 -14.05 3.56
CA ASP A 85 -8.39 -14.83 4.80
C ASP A 85 -7.56 -14.32 5.98
N PHE A 86 -7.02 -13.12 5.88
CA PHE A 86 -6.22 -12.48 6.94
C PHE A 86 -7.12 -11.78 7.95
N ASP A 87 -7.75 -12.60 8.81
CA ASP A 87 -8.66 -12.13 9.85
C ASP A 87 -7.94 -11.55 11.08
N ALA A 88 -8.72 -11.10 12.06
CA ALA A 88 -8.17 -10.49 13.29
C ALA A 88 -7.26 -11.44 14.08
N ALA A 89 -7.54 -12.74 14.08
CA ALA A 89 -6.71 -13.72 14.79
C ALA A 89 -5.38 -13.93 14.08
N ARG A 90 -5.37 -14.02 12.74
CA ARG A 90 -4.13 -14.07 11.95
C ARG A 90 -3.32 -12.79 12.07
N ASN A 91 -3.97 -11.62 12.11
CA ASN A 91 -3.27 -10.36 12.33
C ASN A 91 -2.61 -10.30 13.70
N ALA A 92 -3.29 -10.76 14.77
CA ALA A 92 -2.69 -10.82 16.10
C ALA A 92 -1.47 -11.76 16.13
N ALA A 93 -1.60 -12.97 15.59
CA ALA A 93 -0.50 -13.92 15.49
C ALA A 93 0.68 -13.36 14.67
N PHE A 94 0.38 -12.63 13.58
CA PHE A 94 1.43 -12.01 12.77
C PHE A 94 2.17 -10.89 13.51
N ILE A 95 1.49 -10.12 14.36
CA ILE A 95 2.14 -9.12 15.23
C ILE A 95 3.08 -9.81 16.22
N ASP A 96 2.69 -10.93 16.82
CA ASP A 96 3.54 -11.72 17.72
C ASP A 96 4.77 -12.28 16.95
N ASP A 97 4.57 -12.75 15.71
CA ASP A 97 5.67 -13.19 14.84
C ASP A 97 6.65 -12.04 14.52
N LEU A 98 6.12 -10.83 14.21
CA LEU A 98 6.95 -9.64 13.96
C LEU A 98 7.79 -9.24 15.20
N GLU A 99 7.27 -9.40 16.41
CA GLU A 99 7.99 -9.15 17.65
C GLU A 99 9.07 -10.21 17.91
N THR A 100 8.88 -11.43 17.42
CA THR A 100 9.80 -12.56 17.60
C THR A 100 10.94 -12.54 16.58
N ASP A 101 10.62 -12.46 15.29
CA ASP A 101 11.55 -12.37 14.16
C ASP A 101 10.95 -11.54 13.04
N PHE A 102 11.21 -10.24 13.08
CA PHE A 102 10.65 -9.27 12.15
C PHE A 102 10.96 -9.61 10.69
N ALA A 103 12.20 -9.98 10.40
CA ALA A 103 12.63 -10.24 9.03
C ALA A 103 11.92 -11.46 8.46
N GLU A 104 11.87 -12.53 9.21
CA GLU A 104 11.26 -13.76 8.78
C GLU A 104 9.74 -13.66 8.69
N ALA A 105 9.08 -12.98 9.64
CA ALA A 105 7.65 -12.74 9.60
C ALA A 105 7.23 -11.98 8.33
N VAL A 106 7.95 -10.90 7.99
CA VAL A 106 7.69 -10.12 6.76
C VAL A 106 7.89 -10.99 5.51
N LEU A 107 8.98 -11.74 5.41
CA LEU A 107 9.25 -12.61 4.27
C LEU A 107 8.18 -13.68 4.10
N ARG A 108 7.73 -14.29 5.19
CA ARG A 108 6.67 -15.29 5.17
C ARG A 108 5.32 -14.70 4.74
N LEU A 109 4.97 -13.50 5.21
CA LEU A 109 3.75 -12.82 4.76
C LEU A 109 3.74 -12.63 3.23
N VAL A 110 4.87 -12.22 2.65
CA VAL A 110 5.03 -12.06 1.20
C VAL A 110 4.98 -13.40 0.47
N ALA A 111 5.68 -14.40 1.00
CA ALA A 111 5.86 -15.70 0.34
C ALA A 111 4.59 -16.56 0.32
N PHE A 112 3.83 -16.58 1.42
CA PHE A 112 2.67 -17.44 1.58
C PHE A 112 1.32 -16.76 1.24
N GLY A 113 1.37 -15.70 0.42
CA GLY A 113 0.20 -15.09 -0.20
C GLY A 113 -0.27 -15.83 -1.46
N HIS A 114 -0.97 -15.09 -2.32
CA HIS A 114 -1.56 -15.66 -3.55
C HIS A 114 -0.54 -16.04 -4.63
N ASN A 115 0.67 -15.48 -4.62
CA ASN A 115 1.64 -15.66 -5.69
C ASN A 115 2.55 -16.88 -5.45
N PRO A 116 2.39 -18.00 -6.22
CA PRO A 116 3.19 -19.20 -6.02
C PRO A 116 4.67 -19.02 -6.36
N ARG A 117 5.02 -18.02 -7.21
CA ARG A 117 6.42 -17.70 -7.52
C ARG A 117 7.15 -17.11 -6.31
N ALA A 118 6.45 -16.27 -5.51
CA ALA A 118 7.02 -15.73 -4.28
C ALA A 118 7.29 -16.82 -3.27
N ARG A 119 6.38 -17.79 -3.15
CA ARG A 119 6.55 -18.96 -2.30
C ARG A 119 7.73 -19.82 -2.73
N ALA A 120 7.83 -20.18 -4.01
CA ALA A 120 8.96 -20.95 -4.53
C ALA A 120 10.29 -20.22 -4.28
N ALA A 121 10.36 -18.91 -4.55
CA ALA A 121 11.56 -18.10 -4.32
C ALA A 121 12.00 -18.12 -2.84
N TYR A 122 11.04 -18.11 -1.91
CA TYR A 122 11.30 -18.20 -0.47
C TYR A 122 11.77 -19.60 -0.06
N GLU A 123 11.08 -20.66 -0.53
CA GLU A 123 11.41 -22.07 -0.22
C GLU A 123 12.79 -22.45 -0.77
N ASP A 124 13.16 -21.94 -1.94
CA ASP A 124 14.49 -22.13 -2.57
C ASP A 124 15.58 -21.21 -1.99
N ASP A 125 15.23 -20.30 -1.08
CA ASP A 125 16.11 -19.30 -0.43
C ASP A 125 17.03 -18.58 -1.44
N ILE A 126 16.45 -18.14 -2.55
CA ILE A 126 17.23 -17.48 -3.63
C ILE A 126 17.97 -16.24 -3.14
N PRO A 127 19.05 -15.78 -3.84
CA PRO A 127 19.85 -14.63 -3.39
C PRO A 127 19.03 -13.36 -3.11
N ALA A 128 17.92 -13.14 -3.81
CA ALA A 128 17.04 -12.00 -3.56
C ALA A 128 16.37 -12.09 -2.17
N ILE A 129 15.95 -13.29 -1.75
CA ILE A 129 15.36 -13.54 -0.43
C ILE A 129 16.41 -13.37 0.66
N GLN A 130 17.62 -13.93 0.47
CA GLN A 130 18.72 -13.76 1.42
C GLN A 130 19.09 -12.29 1.63
N ASN A 131 19.18 -11.52 0.55
CA ASN A 131 19.43 -10.08 0.60
C ASN A 131 18.29 -9.32 1.29
N ALA A 132 17.04 -9.68 1.04
CA ALA A 132 15.88 -9.08 1.68
C ALA A 132 15.90 -9.36 3.19
N ARG A 133 16.18 -10.61 3.60
CA ARG A 133 16.33 -11.01 5.01
C ARG A 133 17.38 -10.18 5.73
N GLN A 134 18.57 -10.02 5.13
CA GLN A 134 19.64 -9.21 5.72
C GLN A 134 19.24 -7.74 5.87
N ARG A 135 18.56 -7.16 4.87
CA ARG A 135 18.10 -5.77 4.94
C ARG A 135 17.03 -5.58 6.01
N LEU A 136 16.08 -6.50 6.11
CA LEU A 136 15.02 -6.45 7.13
C LEU A 136 15.58 -6.63 8.54
N ALA A 137 16.53 -7.56 8.73
CA ALA A 137 17.19 -7.77 10.02
C ALA A 137 18.04 -6.59 10.50
N ALA A 138 18.45 -5.69 9.59
CA ALA A 138 19.19 -4.48 9.93
C ALA A 138 18.30 -3.29 10.35
N LEU A 139 16.97 -3.42 10.27
CA LEU A 139 16.03 -2.37 10.65
C LEU A 139 15.73 -2.41 12.15
N ASP A 140 15.34 -1.25 12.71
CA ASP A 140 14.67 -1.21 14.00
C ASP A 140 13.20 -1.65 13.79
N PRO A 141 12.78 -2.80 14.33
CA PRO A 141 11.46 -3.33 14.06
C PRO A 141 10.34 -2.57 14.79
N ARG A 142 10.60 -1.99 15.95
CA ARG A 142 9.56 -1.43 16.82
C ARG A 142 8.68 -0.38 16.11
N PRO A 143 9.23 0.66 15.45
CA PRO A 143 8.42 1.64 14.74
C PRO A 143 7.61 1.03 13.58
N LEU A 144 8.13 -0.04 12.96
CA LEU A 144 7.48 -0.71 11.83
C LEU A 144 6.31 -1.60 12.29
N ILE A 145 6.44 -2.26 13.44
CA ILE A 145 5.36 -3.02 14.08
C ILE A 145 4.23 -2.08 14.51
N ASP A 146 4.56 -0.96 15.13
CA ASP A 146 3.58 0.06 15.53
C ASP A 146 2.86 0.64 14.30
N CYS A 147 3.59 0.85 13.20
CA CYS A 147 3.02 1.25 11.92
C CYS A 147 2.04 0.20 11.39
N TRP A 148 2.45 -1.07 11.37
CA TRP A 148 1.59 -2.18 10.94
C TRP A 148 0.29 -2.24 11.74
N ALA A 149 0.37 -2.13 13.06
CA ALA A 149 -0.80 -2.11 13.94
C ALA A 149 -1.78 -0.98 13.56
N SER A 150 -1.27 0.22 13.22
CA SER A 150 -2.12 1.33 12.79
C SER A 150 -2.78 1.07 11.42
N LEU A 151 -2.06 0.45 10.49
CA LEU A 151 -2.58 0.12 9.15
C LEU A 151 -3.69 -0.93 9.21
N THR A 152 -3.52 -1.96 10.06
CA THR A 152 -4.48 -3.06 10.18
C THR A 152 -5.72 -2.70 11.02
N ALA A 153 -5.64 -1.65 11.83
CA ALA A 153 -6.79 -1.07 12.53
C ALA A 153 -7.67 -0.18 11.63
N ALA A 154 -7.14 0.26 10.48
CA ALA A 154 -7.81 1.21 9.60
C ALA A 154 -8.84 0.56 8.66
N ASP A 155 -9.90 1.32 8.35
CA ASP A 155 -10.92 0.98 7.34
C ASP A 155 -11.26 2.24 6.55
N TYR A 156 -10.92 2.26 5.26
CA TYR A 156 -11.11 3.42 4.38
C TYR A 156 -12.20 3.20 3.33
N ARG A 157 -13.06 2.19 3.48
CA ARG A 157 -14.13 1.89 2.51
C ARG A 157 -15.09 3.05 2.34
N ASP A 158 -15.36 3.78 3.38
CA ASP A 158 -16.20 4.99 3.40
C ASP A 158 -15.55 6.19 2.68
N VAL A 159 -14.22 6.25 2.63
CA VAL A 159 -13.49 7.34 1.99
C VAL A 159 -13.55 7.25 0.47
N LEU A 160 -13.59 6.05 -0.10
CA LEU A 160 -13.51 5.85 -1.56
C LEU A 160 -14.57 6.64 -2.33
N ALA A 161 -15.79 6.64 -1.84
CA ALA A 161 -16.91 7.36 -2.48
C ALA A 161 -16.81 8.90 -2.37
N THR A 162 -15.94 9.41 -1.50
CA THR A 162 -15.73 10.86 -1.32
C THR A 162 -14.66 11.44 -2.25
N ILE A 163 -13.95 10.59 -2.99
CA ILE A 163 -12.90 11.02 -3.93
C ILE A 163 -13.56 11.62 -5.17
N THR A 164 -13.31 12.92 -5.41
CA THR A 164 -13.92 13.65 -6.54
C THR A 164 -12.96 13.85 -7.70
N VAL A 165 -11.65 13.84 -7.44
CA VAL A 165 -10.61 13.98 -8.48
C VAL A 165 -10.39 12.65 -9.22
N PRO A 166 -9.91 12.69 -10.49
CA PRO A 166 -9.60 11.48 -11.23
C PRO A 166 -8.60 10.58 -10.51
N ALA A 167 -8.85 9.28 -10.50
CA ALA A 167 -7.99 8.27 -9.87
C ALA A 167 -7.58 7.19 -10.88
N LEU A 168 -6.27 6.91 -10.97
CA LEU A 168 -5.73 5.75 -11.66
C LEU A 168 -5.44 4.65 -10.63
N LEU A 169 -5.98 3.47 -10.87
CA LEU A 169 -5.76 2.28 -10.06
C LEU A 169 -4.90 1.30 -10.85
N VAL A 170 -3.75 0.91 -10.30
CA VAL A 170 -2.83 -0.06 -10.94
C VAL A 170 -2.67 -1.26 -10.03
N TYR A 171 -3.11 -2.43 -10.48
CA TYR A 171 -3.07 -3.66 -9.71
C TYR A 171 -2.26 -4.76 -10.40
N GLY A 172 -1.53 -5.55 -9.62
CA GLY A 172 -0.92 -6.77 -10.10
C GLY A 172 -1.94 -7.90 -10.18
N GLY A 173 -2.08 -8.53 -11.34
CA GLY A 173 -2.97 -9.69 -11.53
C GLY A 173 -2.46 -10.95 -10.82
N ALA A 174 -1.15 -10.99 -10.49
CA ALA A 174 -0.52 -12.01 -9.68
C ALA A 174 -0.01 -11.44 -8.34
N SER A 175 -0.74 -10.47 -7.77
CA SER A 175 -0.39 -9.86 -6.48
C SER A 175 -0.24 -10.92 -5.38
N ASN A 176 0.74 -10.72 -4.52
CA ASN A 176 0.95 -11.55 -3.34
C ASN A 176 -0.21 -11.46 -2.35
N PHE A 177 -0.84 -10.28 -2.29
CA PHE A 177 -1.75 -9.92 -1.21
C PHE A 177 -3.22 -9.83 -1.62
N TYR A 178 -3.51 -9.41 -2.87
CA TYR A 178 -4.87 -9.06 -3.26
C TYR A 178 -5.32 -9.81 -4.51
N GLY A 179 -6.51 -10.39 -4.43
CA GLY A 179 -7.20 -10.92 -5.60
C GLY A 179 -7.82 -9.81 -6.45
N THR A 180 -8.26 -10.15 -7.66
CA THR A 180 -8.90 -9.22 -8.60
C THR A 180 -10.18 -8.58 -8.04
N GLY A 181 -10.87 -9.25 -7.10
CA GLY A 181 -12.04 -8.72 -6.40
C GLY A 181 -11.74 -7.41 -5.66
N THR A 182 -10.55 -7.28 -5.06
CA THR A 182 -10.12 -6.05 -4.39
C THR A 182 -10.00 -4.89 -5.38
N ALA A 183 -9.35 -5.12 -6.53
CA ALA A 183 -9.17 -4.10 -7.56
C ALA A 183 -10.52 -3.60 -8.11
N HIS A 184 -11.45 -4.52 -8.37
CA HIS A 184 -12.79 -4.18 -8.86
C HIS A 184 -13.59 -3.43 -7.79
N TYR A 185 -13.54 -3.87 -6.53
CA TYR A 185 -14.21 -3.17 -5.43
C TYR A 185 -13.75 -1.71 -5.33
N VAL A 186 -12.43 -1.47 -5.35
CA VAL A 186 -11.88 -0.11 -5.25
C VAL A 186 -12.29 0.73 -6.47
N ARG A 187 -12.22 0.17 -7.70
CA ARG A 187 -12.69 0.82 -8.92
C ARG A 187 -14.16 1.22 -8.83
N ASP A 188 -15.02 0.30 -8.40
CA ASP A 188 -16.48 0.51 -8.37
C ASP A 188 -16.91 1.47 -7.25
N SER A 189 -16.03 1.67 -6.24
CA SER A 189 -16.28 2.55 -5.11
C SER A 189 -15.80 3.99 -5.33
N ILE A 190 -14.93 4.26 -6.31
CA ILE A 190 -14.42 5.60 -6.62
C ILE A 190 -15.10 6.13 -7.89
N PRO A 191 -15.82 7.26 -7.86
CA PRO A 191 -16.63 7.75 -8.98
C PRO A 191 -15.88 7.91 -10.30
N ASN A 192 -14.63 8.42 -10.26
CA ASN A 192 -13.82 8.73 -11.44
C ASN A 192 -12.56 7.86 -11.49
N ALA A 193 -12.68 6.54 -11.32
CA ALA A 193 -11.57 5.63 -11.32
C ALA A 193 -11.35 4.93 -12.66
N LEU A 194 -10.10 4.92 -13.13
CA LEU A 194 -9.58 4.09 -14.20
C LEU A 194 -8.79 2.93 -13.60
N LEU A 195 -9.10 1.69 -13.98
CA LEU A 195 -8.41 0.50 -13.48
C LEU A 195 -7.54 -0.13 -14.57
N HIS A 196 -6.24 -0.30 -14.25
CA HIS A 196 -5.30 -1.11 -15.02
C HIS A 196 -4.84 -2.31 -14.20
N VAL A 197 -5.10 -3.51 -14.69
CA VAL A 197 -4.57 -4.76 -14.11
C VAL A 197 -3.42 -5.26 -14.98
N TYR A 198 -2.30 -5.61 -14.35
CA TYR A 198 -1.11 -6.15 -14.97
C TYR A 198 -1.08 -7.67 -14.74
N PRO A 199 -1.46 -8.52 -15.72
CA PRO A 199 -1.91 -9.90 -15.46
C PRO A 199 -0.92 -10.79 -14.70
N ASP A 200 0.37 -10.74 -15.06
CA ASP A 200 1.41 -11.64 -14.54
C ASP A 200 2.34 -10.98 -13.54
N VAL A 201 1.98 -9.81 -13.05
CA VAL A 201 2.80 -8.99 -12.17
C VAL A 201 2.30 -9.09 -10.72
N ASP A 202 3.24 -9.07 -9.79
CA ASP A 202 2.98 -9.12 -8.36
C ASP A 202 2.52 -7.76 -7.79
N HIS A 203 2.66 -7.60 -6.47
CA HIS A 203 2.31 -6.40 -5.70
C HIS A 203 3.00 -5.10 -6.16
N ALA A 204 4.02 -5.17 -7.01
CA ALA A 204 4.84 -4.02 -7.41
C ALA A 204 4.87 -3.78 -8.92
N PRO A 205 3.72 -3.59 -9.62
CA PRO A 205 3.67 -3.45 -11.07
C PRO A 205 4.57 -2.33 -11.60
N HIS A 206 4.71 -1.23 -10.87
CA HIS A 206 5.59 -0.11 -11.21
C HIS A 206 7.09 -0.44 -11.22
N LEU A 207 7.50 -1.53 -10.57
CA LEU A 207 8.89 -1.98 -10.55
C LEU A 207 9.20 -3.01 -11.65
N TRP A 208 8.23 -3.85 -12.00
CA TRP A 208 8.40 -4.92 -12.98
C TRP A 208 8.08 -4.50 -14.40
N GLU A 209 6.98 -3.77 -14.60
CA GLU A 209 6.50 -3.28 -15.89
C GLU A 209 6.73 -1.77 -16.04
N ARG A 210 7.96 -1.31 -15.83
CA ARG A 210 8.32 0.11 -15.71
C ARG A 210 7.90 0.96 -16.89
N GLU A 211 8.12 0.46 -18.11
CA GLU A 211 7.79 1.17 -19.34
C GLU A 211 6.28 1.28 -19.55
N ARG A 212 5.56 0.19 -19.25
CA ARG A 212 4.10 0.18 -19.30
C ARG A 212 3.53 1.13 -18.24
N PHE A 213 4.03 1.04 -17.01
CA PHE A 213 3.60 1.90 -15.93
C PHE A 213 3.84 3.38 -16.25
N ALA A 214 5.01 3.72 -16.82
CA ALA A 214 5.30 5.09 -17.22
C ALA A 214 4.36 5.60 -18.31
N ARG A 215 4.04 4.77 -19.33
CA ARG A 215 3.04 5.12 -20.36
C ARG A 215 1.67 5.34 -19.75
N ASP A 216 1.17 4.38 -18.95
CA ASP A 216 -0.15 4.44 -18.33
C ASP A 216 -0.30 5.70 -17.46
N VAL A 217 0.76 6.08 -16.73
CA VAL A 217 0.80 7.32 -15.93
C VAL A 217 0.80 8.55 -16.83
N LEU A 218 1.64 8.58 -17.88
CA LEU A 218 1.71 9.74 -18.79
C LEU A 218 0.39 9.94 -19.54
N ASP A 219 -0.23 8.86 -20.02
CA ASP A 219 -1.54 8.91 -20.66
C ASP A 219 -2.60 9.46 -19.69
N PHE A 220 -2.62 8.94 -18.47
CA PHE A 220 -3.52 9.45 -17.43
C PHE A 220 -3.28 10.92 -17.09
N LEU A 221 -2.05 11.38 -17.07
CA LEU A 221 -1.72 12.78 -16.80
C LEU A 221 -2.02 13.70 -17.99
N GLY A 222 -1.87 13.20 -19.23
CA GLY A 222 -2.11 13.93 -20.47
C GLY A 222 -3.60 14.14 -20.77
N ASP A 223 -4.49 13.29 -20.27
CA ASP A 223 -5.94 13.39 -20.40
C ASP A 223 -6.59 14.51 -19.54
N GLY A 224 -5.78 15.44 -19.04
CA GLY A 224 -6.29 16.65 -18.43
C GLY A 224 -7.02 17.53 -19.45
N PRO A 225 -8.10 18.22 -19.09
CA PRO A 225 -8.75 19.15 -19.99
C PRO A 225 -7.75 20.19 -20.49
N GLY A 226 -7.55 20.23 -21.82
CA GLY A 226 -6.81 21.26 -22.50
C GLY A 226 -7.50 22.62 -22.39
#